data_fe8860c2bc40e12b5e1c4527ce2ed9a7
#
_entry.id   fe8860c2bc40e12b5e1c4527ce2ed9a7
#
_cell.length_a   1.000
_cell.length_b   1.000
_cell.length_c   1.000
_cell.angle_alpha   90.00
_cell.angle_beta   90.00
_cell.angle_gamma   90.00
#
_symmetry.space_group_name_H-M   'P 1'
#
loop_
_entity.id
_entity.type
_entity.pdbx_description
1 polymer ?
#
loop_
_entity_poly.entity_id
_entity_poly.type
_entity_poly.pdbx_seq_one_letter_code
_entity_poly.pdbx_strand_id
1 'polypeptide(L)'
;DFKPQGIRERAKYERNRHNIGFMAVDEIVRRHSFAAWRGRFQALTAEGHFGGEKVMAMKPTTFMNESGRAVGEAARFFKLAPEDVVVLHDELDLAFGKVRIKQGGGHAGHNGLRSIDAHFGNNFTRIRLGIGHPGDKTRVHGHVLSDFAKAEEADLSTLIDAIGNAAPMLANPDQHNAFMTKVALAIKPPPEKKPSKGAEENDDGI
;
A
#
# COMPACT_ATOMS: atom_id res chain seq x y z
N ASP A 1 -19.61 -5.71 21.50
CA ASP A 1 -19.70 -4.25 21.74
C ASP A 1 -18.44 -3.57 21.26
N PHE A 2 -18.53 -3.01 20.05
CA PHE A 2 -17.44 -2.27 19.41
C PHE A 2 -17.32 -0.90 20.10
N LYS A 3 -16.32 -0.76 20.97
CA LYS A 3 -16.14 0.50 21.72
C LYS A 3 -15.79 1.66 20.79
N PRO A 4 -16.56 2.79 20.82
CA PRO A 4 -16.34 3.96 19.95
C PRO A 4 -14.97 4.64 20.07
N GLN A 5 -14.19 4.35 21.10
CA GLN A 5 -12.87 4.95 21.37
C GLN A 5 -11.84 4.62 20.30
N GLY A 6 -11.78 3.38 19.80
CA GLY A 6 -10.82 3.00 18.76
C GLY A 6 -11.06 3.70 17.41
N ILE A 7 -12.29 4.07 17.09
CA ILE A 7 -12.63 4.80 15.85
C ILE A 7 -12.19 6.27 15.94
N ARG A 8 -12.33 6.92 17.11
CA ARG A 8 -11.91 8.32 17.31
C ARG A 8 -10.40 8.49 17.31
N GLU A 9 -9.66 7.54 17.88
CA GLU A 9 -8.19 7.56 17.84
C GLU A 9 -7.67 7.33 16.42
N ARG A 10 -8.33 6.50 15.61
CA ARG A 10 -7.98 6.29 14.20
C ARG A 10 -8.12 7.55 13.36
N ALA A 11 -9.18 8.33 13.53
CA ALA A 11 -9.39 9.58 12.80
C ALA A 11 -8.22 10.58 13.01
N LYS A 12 -7.59 10.56 14.20
CA LYS A 12 -6.42 11.39 14.52
C LYS A 12 -5.17 11.03 13.69
N TYR A 13 -5.03 9.76 13.29
CA TYR A 13 -3.84 9.24 12.59
C TYR A 13 -4.11 8.85 11.14
N GLU A 14 -5.32 9.10 10.63
CA GLU A 14 -5.78 8.64 9.31
C GLU A 14 -4.86 9.08 8.17
N ARG A 15 -4.27 10.28 8.29
CA ARG A 15 -3.39 10.88 7.29
C ARG A 15 -1.90 10.70 7.58
N ASN A 16 -1.53 9.97 8.63
CA ASN A 16 -0.15 9.78 9.00
C ASN A 16 0.57 8.87 8.01
N ARG A 17 1.89 9.08 7.87
CA ARG A 17 2.77 8.26 7.02
C ARG A 17 2.67 6.77 7.35
N HIS A 18 2.52 6.42 8.63
CA HIS A 18 2.36 5.04 9.10
C HIS A 18 1.07 4.37 8.58
N ASN A 19 0.10 5.14 8.13
CA ASN A 19 -1.18 4.65 7.59
C ASN A 19 -1.25 4.66 6.06
N ILE A 20 -0.13 4.88 5.35
CA ILE A 20 -0.11 4.87 3.87
C ILE A 20 -0.61 3.54 3.30
N GLY A 21 -0.35 2.41 3.97
CA GLY A 21 -0.90 1.11 3.60
C GLY A 21 -2.43 1.08 3.67
N PHE A 22 -3.03 1.69 4.69
CA PHE A 22 -4.50 1.79 4.81
C PHE A 22 -5.10 2.71 3.74
N MET A 23 -4.44 3.83 3.41
CA MET A 23 -4.87 4.71 2.32
C MET A 23 -4.90 3.94 0.99
N ALA A 24 -3.87 3.15 0.72
CA ALA A 24 -3.81 2.32 -0.49
C ALA A 24 -4.92 1.25 -0.51
N VAL A 25 -5.19 0.59 0.60
CA VAL A 25 -6.26 -0.41 0.71
C VAL A 25 -7.65 0.23 0.55
N ASP A 26 -7.87 1.42 1.09
CA ASP A 26 -9.13 2.17 0.89
C ASP A 26 -9.37 2.49 -0.59
N GLU A 27 -8.34 2.93 -1.30
CA GLU A 27 -8.43 3.20 -2.74
C GLU A 27 -8.68 1.93 -3.56
N ILE A 28 -8.01 0.82 -3.22
CA ILE A 28 -8.25 -0.48 -3.85
C ILE A 28 -9.71 -0.89 -3.72
N VAL A 29 -10.26 -0.83 -2.51
CA VAL A 29 -11.66 -1.19 -2.21
C VAL A 29 -12.63 -0.29 -2.98
N ARG A 30 -12.39 1.02 -2.97
CA ARG A 30 -13.22 2.00 -3.69
C ARG A 30 -13.23 1.75 -5.20
N ARG A 31 -12.06 1.50 -5.79
CA ARG A 31 -11.86 1.40 -7.25
C ARG A 31 -12.38 0.10 -7.84
N HIS A 32 -12.27 -0.99 -7.11
CA HIS A 32 -12.63 -2.32 -7.60
C HIS A 32 -13.98 -2.82 -7.08
N SER A 33 -14.84 -1.90 -6.62
CA SER A 33 -16.22 -2.21 -6.23
C SER A 33 -16.34 -3.34 -5.21
N PHE A 34 -15.42 -3.36 -4.23
CA PHE A 34 -15.56 -4.28 -3.10
C PHE A 34 -16.85 -3.97 -2.32
N ALA A 35 -17.33 -4.95 -1.58
CA ALA A 35 -18.47 -4.76 -0.69
C ALA A 35 -18.15 -3.69 0.39
N ALA A 36 -19.18 -3.16 1.02
CA ALA A 36 -19.03 -2.20 2.11
C ALA A 36 -18.20 -2.78 3.26
N TRP A 37 -17.40 -1.92 3.88
CA TRP A 37 -16.61 -2.28 5.06
C TRP A 37 -17.48 -2.82 6.20
N ARG A 38 -17.05 -3.94 6.80
CA ARG A 38 -17.71 -4.57 7.95
C ARG A 38 -16.69 -4.86 9.05
N GLY A 39 -17.10 -4.71 10.30
CA GLY A 39 -16.28 -5.09 11.47
C GLY A 39 -16.23 -6.60 11.63
N ARG A 40 -15.03 -7.21 11.44
CA ARG A 40 -14.77 -8.64 11.62
C ARG A 40 -13.29 -8.86 11.91
N PHE A 41 -12.94 -9.88 12.68
CA PHE A 41 -11.54 -10.24 13.00
C PHE A 41 -10.73 -9.09 13.61
N GLN A 42 -11.31 -8.31 14.52
CA GLN A 42 -10.67 -7.10 15.05
C GLN A 42 -10.16 -6.15 13.96
N ALA A 43 -10.87 -6.08 12.84
CA ALA A 43 -10.55 -5.30 11.67
C ALA A 43 -11.81 -4.76 10.98
N LEU A 44 -11.63 -3.81 10.06
CA LEU A 44 -12.58 -3.55 8.99
C LEU A 44 -12.21 -4.46 7.82
N THR A 45 -13.18 -5.19 7.28
CA THR A 45 -13.00 -6.09 6.15
C THR A 45 -13.97 -5.75 5.03
N ALA A 46 -13.53 -5.90 3.78
CA ALA A 46 -14.35 -5.76 2.58
C ALA A 46 -14.01 -6.89 1.61
N GLU A 47 -15.01 -7.56 1.05
CA GLU A 47 -14.84 -8.64 0.10
C GLU A 47 -15.01 -8.14 -1.33
N GLY A 48 -14.20 -8.63 -2.26
CA GLY A 48 -14.24 -8.30 -3.67
C GLY A 48 -13.56 -9.37 -4.51
N HIS A 49 -13.29 -9.06 -5.78
CA HIS A 49 -12.64 -9.99 -6.70
C HIS A 49 -11.59 -9.28 -7.56
N PHE A 50 -10.49 -9.98 -7.84
CA PHE A 50 -9.53 -9.62 -8.87
C PHE A 50 -9.52 -10.72 -9.94
N GLY A 51 -10.05 -10.37 -11.15
CA GLY A 51 -10.15 -11.34 -12.26
C GLY A 51 -11.01 -12.55 -11.87
N GLY A 52 -11.35 -13.24 -11.27
CA GLY A 52 -12.10 -14.43 -10.83
C GLY A 52 -11.75 -14.84 -9.40
N GLU A 53 -10.61 -14.35 -8.89
CA GLU A 53 -10.14 -14.69 -7.55
C GLU A 53 -10.86 -13.86 -6.49
N LYS A 54 -11.39 -14.53 -5.45
CA LYS A 54 -12.00 -13.85 -4.29
C LYS A 54 -10.90 -13.25 -3.42
N VAL A 55 -11.03 -11.96 -3.12
CA VAL A 55 -10.09 -11.20 -2.30
C VAL A 55 -10.79 -10.55 -1.12
N MET A 56 -10.16 -10.57 0.04
CA MET A 56 -10.60 -9.82 1.21
C MET A 56 -9.59 -8.72 1.52
N ALA A 57 -10.02 -7.48 1.40
CA ALA A 57 -9.30 -6.34 1.93
C ALA A 57 -9.51 -6.23 3.44
N MET A 58 -8.44 -5.89 4.18
CA MET A 58 -8.48 -5.86 5.64
C MET A 58 -7.68 -4.68 6.19
N LYS A 59 -8.29 -3.97 7.13
CA LYS A 59 -7.63 -2.91 7.91
C LYS A 59 -7.77 -3.26 9.41
N PRO A 60 -6.71 -3.75 10.10
CA PRO A 60 -6.76 -3.99 11.54
C PRO A 60 -7.26 -2.78 12.30
N THR A 61 -8.12 -2.99 13.31
CA THR A 61 -8.62 -1.94 14.21
C THR A 61 -7.93 -1.95 15.57
N THR A 62 -6.98 -2.85 15.74
CA THR A 62 -6.06 -2.89 16.87
C THR A 62 -5.04 -1.75 16.80
N PHE A 63 -4.25 -1.55 17.86
CA PHE A 63 -3.03 -0.76 17.76
C PHE A 63 -2.07 -1.40 16.75
N MET A 64 -1.17 -0.59 16.17
CA MET A 64 -0.21 -1.05 15.15
C MET A 64 0.61 -2.27 15.64
N ASN A 65 1.11 -2.23 16.86
CA ASN A 65 1.88 -3.32 17.48
C ASN A 65 1.04 -4.58 17.83
N GLU A 66 -0.25 -4.58 17.56
CA GLU A 66 -1.18 -5.70 17.74
C GLU A 66 -1.84 -6.15 16.43
N SER A 67 -1.39 -5.61 15.27
CA SER A 67 -1.98 -5.93 13.94
C SER A 67 -1.99 -7.43 13.64
N GLY A 68 -1.01 -8.18 14.14
CA GLY A 68 -0.92 -9.63 13.96
C GLY A 68 -2.06 -10.42 14.60
N ARG A 69 -2.71 -9.89 15.64
CA ARG A 69 -3.90 -10.53 16.23
C ARG A 69 -5.04 -10.59 15.22
N ALA A 70 -5.31 -9.47 14.55
CA ALA A 70 -6.34 -9.38 13.54
C ALA A 70 -6.03 -10.26 12.32
N VAL A 71 -4.81 -10.17 11.79
CA VAL A 71 -4.37 -10.97 10.63
C VAL A 71 -4.39 -12.47 10.96
N GLY A 72 -3.85 -12.88 12.11
CA GLY A 72 -3.83 -14.27 12.53
C GLY A 72 -5.23 -14.86 12.79
N GLU A 73 -6.18 -14.06 13.30
CA GLU A 73 -7.57 -14.47 13.49
C GLU A 73 -8.24 -14.76 12.15
N ALA A 74 -8.13 -13.83 11.19
CA ALA A 74 -8.67 -14.00 9.85
C ALA A 74 -8.03 -15.18 9.12
N ALA A 75 -6.70 -15.28 9.16
CA ALA A 75 -5.96 -16.36 8.49
C ALA A 75 -6.36 -17.74 9.01
N ARG A 76 -6.50 -17.91 10.31
CA ARG A 76 -6.97 -19.18 10.91
C ARG A 76 -8.40 -19.50 10.47
N PHE A 77 -9.27 -18.50 10.43
CA PHE A 77 -10.66 -18.71 10.03
C PHE A 77 -10.78 -19.19 8.57
N PHE A 78 -10.03 -18.56 7.67
CA PHE A 78 -10.03 -18.90 6.24
C PHE A 78 -9.01 -19.99 5.87
N LYS A 79 -8.24 -20.49 6.85
CA LYS A 79 -7.17 -21.49 6.65
C LYS A 79 -6.12 -21.04 5.63
N LEU A 80 -5.75 -19.75 5.68
CA LEU A 80 -4.75 -19.16 4.80
C LEU A 80 -3.33 -19.48 5.28
N ALA A 81 -2.43 -19.72 4.32
CA ALA A 81 -0.99 -19.72 4.56
C ALA A 81 -0.42 -18.29 4.48
N PRO A 82 0.77 -18.02 5.03
CA PRO A 82 1.40 -16.71 4.89
C PRO A 82 1.53 -16.22 3.45
N GLU A 83 1.78 -17.12 2.51
CA GLU A 83 1.93 -16.87 1.09
C GLU A 83 0.66 -16.32 0.42
N ASP A 84 -0.51 -16.59 1.02
CA ASP A 84 -1.81 -16.10 0.54
C ASP A 84 -2.10 -14.65 0.97
N VAL A 85 -1.19 -14.05 1.74
CA VAL A 85 -1.40 -12.73 2.35
C VAL A 85 -0.45 -11.69 1.75
N VAL A 86 -1.02 -10.55 1.36
CA VAL A 86 -0.29 -9.37 0.89
C VAL A 86 -0.47 -8.24 1.90
N VAL A 87 0.64 -7.73 2.42
CA VAL A 87 0.66 -6.64 3.41
C VAL A 87 1.22 -5.37 2.77
N LEU A 88 0.42 -4.30 2.74
CA LEU A 88 0.85 -2.96 2.34
C LEU A 88 1.28 -2.19 3.58
N HIS A 89 2.51 -1.69 3.60
CA HIS A 89 3.05 -0.98 4.78
C HIS A 89 4.01 0.13 4.37
N ASP A 90 4.21 1.09 5.27
CA ASP A 90 5.22 2.13 5.13
C ASP A 90 6.63 1.58 5.26
N GLU A 91 7.57 2.17 4.53
CA GLU A 91 8.97 1.78 4.48
C GLU A 91 9.90 2.99 4.56
N LEU A 92 10.68 3.06 5.63
CA LEU A 92 11.63 4.16 5.90
C LEU A 92 12.82 4.14 4.95
N ASP A 93 13.30 2.95 4.56
CA ASP A 93 14.50 2.79 3.74
C ASP A 93 14.26 3.06 2.25
N LEU A 94 13.01 3.35 1.88
CA LEU A 94 12.64 3.76 0.53
C LEU A 94 12.26 5.23 0.50
N ALA A 95 12.81 5.96 -0.47
CA ALA A 95 12.40 7.34 -0.72
C ALA A 95 10.88 7.41 -0.98
N PHE A 96 10.25 8.53 -0.59
CA PHE A 96 8.83 8.77 -0.82
C PHE A 96 8.45 8.55 -2.30
N GLY A 97 7.34 7.86 -2.52
CA GLY A 97 6.86 7.49 -3.86
C GLY A 97 7.51 6.23 -4.46
N LYS A 98 8.53 5.64 -3.82
CA LYS A 98 9.08 4.36 -4.27
C LYS A 98 8.26 3.19 -3.73
N VAL A 99 8.02 2.20 -4.58
CA VAL A 99 7.33 0.95 -4.22
C VAL A 99 8.24 -0.23 -4.52
N ARG A 100 8.32 -1.17 -3.59
CA ARG A 100 9.03 -2.44 -3.76
C ARG A 100 8.21 -3.58 -3.21
N ILE A 101 8.22 -4.70 -3.91
CA ILE A 101 7.60 -5.95 -3.46
C ILE A 101 8.69 -6.89 -2.96
N LYS A 102 8.42 -7.57 -1.86
CA LYS A 102 9.30 -8.59 -1.29
C LYS A 102 8.47 -9.70 -0.69
N GLN A 103 8.85 -10.94 -0.98
CA GLN A 103 8.34 -12.11 -0.27
C GLN A 103 9.13 -12.32 1.01
N GLY A 104 8.43 -12.47 2.12
CA GLY A 104 9.04 -12.74 3.42
C GLY A 104 10.00 -11.66 3.94
N GLY A 105 10.86 -12.03 4.87
CA GLY A 105 11.91 -11.19 5.46
C GLY A 105 11.59 -10.65 6.85
N GLY A 106 12.53 -9.94 7.45
CA GLY A 106 12.41 -9.34 8.79
C GLY A 106 11.54 -8.09 8.79
N HIS A 107 11.13 -7.66 9.98
CA HIS A 107 10.21 -6.52 10.18
C HIS A 107 10.90 -5.14 10.20
N ALA A 108 12.24 -5.09 10.17
CA ALA A 108 13.04 -3.84 10.16
C ALA A 108 12.59 -2.77 11.19
N GLY A 109 12.15 -3.20 12.37
CA GLY A 109 11.65 -2.29 13.42
C GLY A 109 10.18 -1.87 13.27
N HIS A 110 9.51 -2.17 12.17
CA HIS A 110 8.10 -1.85 11.97
C HIS A 110 7.20 -2.68 12.91
N ASN A 111 6.51 -2.02 13.84
CA ASN A 111 5.75 -2.69 14.90
C ASN A 111 4.60 -3.56 14.39
N GLY A 112 3.92 -3.13 13.32
CA GLY A 112 2.85 -3.91 12.68
C GLY A 112 3.38 -5.21 12.08
N LEU A 113 4.47 -5.15 11.34
CA LEU A 113 5.11 -6.33 10.77
C LEU A 113 5.62 -7.27 11.85
N ARG A 114 6.26 -6.75 12.92
CA ARG A 114 6.68 -7.56 14.06
C ARG A 114 5.52 -8.34 14.68
N SER A 115 4.36 -7.68 14.81
CA SER A 115 3.16 -8.33 15.34
C SER A 115 2.64 -9.41 14.39
N ILE A 116 2.61 -9.16 13.08
CA ILE A 116 2.18 -10.15 12.09
C ILE A 116 3.14 -11.35 12.08
N ASP A 117 4.46 -11.10 12.06
CA ASP A 117 5.48 -12.14 12.11
C ASP A 117 5.28 -13.08 13.31
N ALA A 118 4.98 -12.50 14.49
CA ALA A 118 4.77 -13.27 15.72
C ALA A 118 3.48 -14.11 15.76
N HIS A 119 2.42 -13.69 15.07
CA HIS A 119 1.10 -14.33 15.13
C HIS A 119 0.79 -15.23 13.92
N PHE A 120 1.47 -15.01 12.80
CA PHE A 120 1.13 -15.65 11.55
C PHE A 120 2.35 -16.18 10.77
N GLY A 121 3.56 -15.76 11.15
CA GLY A 121 4.78 -16.03 10.40
C GLY A 121 5.14 -14.90 9.45
N ASN A 122 6.30 -14.99 8.80
CA ASN A 122 6.91 -13.89 8.07
C ASN A 122 6.99 -14.08 6.54
N ASN A 123 6.44 -15.18 6.01
CA ASN A 123 6.56 -15.50 4.57
C ASN A 123 5.42 -14.94 3.71
N PHE A 124 4.77 -13.86 4.16
CA PHE A 124 3.79 -13.12 3.38
C PHE A 124 4.45 -12.15 2.38
N THR A 125 3.71 -11.78 1.33
CA THR A 125 4.13 -10.75 0.38
C THR A 125 4.03 -9.36 1.00
N ARG A 126 5.08 -8.55 0.87
CA ARG A 126 5.18 -7.19 1.41
C ARG A 126 5.22 -6.18 0.28
N ILE A 127 4.26 -5.27 0.26
CA ILE A 127 4.27 -4.10 -0.62
C ILE A 127 4.82 -2.93 0.21
N ARG A 128 6.09 -2.63 0.03
CA ARG A 128 6.85 -1.64 0.77
C ARG A 128 6.65 -0.28 0.12
N LEU A 129 5.92 0.60 0.79
CA LEU A 129 5.57 1.95 0.33
C LEU A 129 6.54 2.95 0.96
N GLY A 130 7.43 3.52 0.17
CA GLY A 130 8.44 4.46 0.64
C GLY A 130 7.83 5.72 1.23
N ILE A 131 8.24 6.07 2.45
CA ILE A 131 7.89 7.33 3.13
C ILE A 131 9.10 8.20 3.42
N GLY A 132 10.31 7.73 3.06
CA GLY A 132 11.58 8.37 3.34
C GLY A 132 12.00 8.27 4.81
N HIS A 133 13.29 8.46 5.05
CA HIS A 133 13.89 8.44 6.39
C HIS A 133 14.20 9.87 6.86
N PRO A 134 13.91 10.23 8.12
CA PRO A 134 14.14 11.60 8.63
C PRO A 134 15.63 11.93 8.87
N GLY A 135 16.55 11.04 8.50
CA GLY A 135 18.00 11.19 8.67
C GLY A 135 18.52 10.83 10.07
N ASP A 136 17.68 10.90 11.09
CA ASP A 136 18.05 10.61 12.48
C ASP A 136 17.08 9.60 13.10
N LYS A 137 17.63 8.57 13.77
CA LYS A 137 16.84 7.51 14.41
C LYS A 137 15.92 8.04 15.51
N THR A 138 16.32 9.09 16.22
CA THR A 138 15.50 9.70 17.28
C THR A 138 14.24 10.36 16.73
N ARG A 139 14.24 10.77 15.46
CA ARG A 139 13.11 11.39 14.77
C ARG A 139 12.17 10.42 14.07
N VAL A 140 12.53 9.13 13.97
CA VAL A 140 11.74 8.12 13.25
C VAL A 140 10.31 8.03 13.80
N HIS A 141 10.15 7.94 15.12
CA HIS A 141 8.82 7.85 15.74
C HIS A 141 7.93 9.05 15.38
N GLY A 142 8.45 10.26 15.49
CA GLY A 142 7.72 11.47 15.10
C GLY A 142 7.43 11.52 13.59
N HIS A 143 8.36 11.05 12.75
CA HIS A 143 8.21 11.04 11.31
C HIS A 143 7.06 10.11 10.86
N VAL A 144 7.01 8.85 11.33
CA VAL A 144 5.95 7.91 10.95
C VAL A 144 4.57 8.35 11.44
N LEU A 145 4.50 9.05 12.57
CA LEU A 145 3.26 9.57 13.13
C LEU A 145 2.89 10.98 12.63
N SER A 146 3.71 11.59 11.77
CA SER A 146 3.38 12.85 11.13
C SER A 146 2.55 12.65 9.87
N ASP A 147 1.74 13.63 9.52
CA ASP A 147 1.04 13.68 8.25
C ASP A 147 2.02 13.96 7.10
N PHE A 148 1.62 13.64 5.89
CA PHE A 148 2.34 14.08 4.69
C PHE A 148 2.29 15.60 4.60
N ALA A 149 3.40 16.21 4.18
CA ALA A 149 3.45 17.65 3.98
C ALA A 149 2.54 18.05 2.80
N LYS A 150 2.02 19.28 2.84
CA LYS A 150 1.17 19.80 1.76
C LYS A 150 1.81 19.70 0.37
N ALA A 151 3.13 19.85 0.30
CA ALA A 151 3.89 19.69 -0.94
C ALA A 151 3.94 18.24 -1.45
N GLU A 152 3.70 17.26 -0.59
CA GLU A 152 3.70 15.82 -0.93
C GLU A 152 2.29 15.30 -1.30
N GLU A 153 1.22 16.07 -1.07
CA GLU A 153 -0.17 15.61 -1.25
C GLU A 153 -0.48 15.20 -2.70
N ALA A 154 0.03 15.94 -3.68
CA ALA A 154 -0.18 15.62 -5.11
C ALA A 154 0.52 14.29 -5.48
N ASP A 155 1.75 14.09 -5.03
CA ASP A 155 2.51 12.88 -5.28
C ASP A 155 1.91 11.68 -4.51
N LEU A 156 1.41 11.91 -3.28
CA LEU A 156 0.70 10.90 -2.51
C LEU A 156 -0.58 10.44 -3.22
N SER A 157 -1.38 11.39 -3.71
CA SER A 157 -2.59 11.08 -4.48
C SER A 157 -2.26 10.25 -5.72
N THR A 158 -1.24 10.65 -6.49
CA THR A 158 -0.77 9.94 -7.68
C THR A 158 -0.31 8.52 -7.33
N LEU A 159 0.45 8.37 -6.23
CA LEU A 159 0.91 7.06 -5.76
C LEU A 159 -0.26 6.13 -5.39
N ILE A 160 -1.20 6.64 -4.58
CA ILE A 160 -2.36 5.87 -4.12
C ILE A 160 -3.25 5.46 -5.31
N ASP A 161 -3.50 6.37 -6.24
CA ASP A 161 -4.24 6.09 -7.48
C ASP A 161 -3.54 5.04 -8.34
N ALA A 162 -2.22 5.12 -8.50
CA ALA A 162 -1.43 4.16 -9.27
C ALA A 162 -1.47 2.75 -8.65
N ILE A 163 -1.36 2.66 -7.32
CA ILE A 163 -1.49 1.39 -6.57
C ILE A 163 -2.90 0.82 -6.77
N GLY A 164 -3.94 1.64 -6.59
CA GLY A 164 -5.31 1.23 -6.81
C GLY A 164 -5.54 0.67 -8.22
N ASN A 165 -5.05 1.36 -9.25
CA ASN A 165 -5.16 0.92 -10.64
C ASN A 165 -4.43 -0.40 -10.94
N ALA A 166 -3.31 -0.65 -10.28
CA ALA A 166 -2.48 -1.83 -10.51
C ALA A 166 -2.85 -3.01 -9.58
N ALA A 167 -3.69 -2.80 -8.57
CA ALA A 167 -3.98 -3.77 -7.50
C ALA A 167 -4.36 -5.18 -7.96
N PRO A 168 -5.11 -5.41 -9.05
CA PRO A 168 -5.40 -6.76 -9.53
C PRO A 168 -4.14 -7.60 -9.83
N MET A 169 -3.02 -6.95 -10.17
CA MET A 169 -1.74 -7.63 -10.41
C MET A 169 -1.14 -8.24 -9.13
N LEU A 170 -1.57 -7.79 -7.95
CA LEU A 170 -1.08 -8.32 -6.66
C LEU A 170 -1.59 -9.73 -6.37
N ALA A 171 -2.68 -10.16 -7.00
CA ALA A 171 -3.21 -11.51 -6.86
C ALA A 171 -2.34 -12.58 -7.57
N ASN A 172 -1.44 -12.16 -8.47
CA ASN A 172 -0.55 -13.08 -9.19
C ASN A 172 0.92 -12.69 -8.99
N PRO A 173 1.74 -13.50 -8.29
CA PRO A 173 3.16 -13.24 -8.07
C PRO A 173 3.97 -12.95 -9.34
N ASP A 174 3.63 -13.57 -10.47
CA ASP A 174 4.31 -13.35 -11.75
C ASP A 174 4.12 -11.92 -12.27
N GLN A 175 3.09 -11.22 -11.81
CA GLN A 175 2.79 -9.84 -12.20
C GLN A 175 3.38 -8.79 -11.25
N HIS A 176 4.06 -9.17 -10.17
CA HIS A 176 4.59 -8.23 -9.20
C HIS A 176 5.59 -7.24 -9.81
N ASN A 177 6.43 -7.68 -10.75
CA ASN A 177 7.34 -6.77 -11.45
C ASN A 177 6.61 -5.77 -12.35
N ALA A 178 5.56 -6.22 -13.05
CA ALA A 178 4.70 -5.36 -13.85
C ALA A 178 3.94 -4.35 -12.99
N PHE A 179 3.46 -4.76 -11.81
CA PHE A 179 2.86 -3.86 -10.81
C PHE A 179 3.84 -2.74 -10.43
N MET A 180 5.07 -3.08 -10.01
CA MET A 180 6.06 -2.07 -9.61
C MET A 180 6.40 -1.11 -10.76
N THR A 181 6.53 -1.63 -12.00
CA THR A 181 6.79 -0.83 -13.19
C THR A 181 5.64 0.12 -13.48
N LYS A 182 4.40 -0.37 -13.45
CA LYS A 182 3.19 0.44 -13.70
C LYS A 182 3.06 1.58 -12.70
N VAL A 183 3.27 1.31 -11.41
CA VAL A 183 3.24 2.33 -10.35
C VAL A 183 4.36 3.36 -10.55
N ALA A 184 5.59 2.92 -10.85
CA ALA A 184 6.73 3.81 -11.06
C ALA A 184 6.54 4.76 -12.25
N LEU A 185 5.96 4.26 -13.36
CA LEU A 185 5.67 5.07 -14.54
C LEU A 185 4.58 6.11 -14.30
N ALA A 186 3.60 5.81 -13.45
CA ALA A 186 2.56 6.78 -13.09
C ALA A 186 3.11 7.96 -12.28
N ILE A 187 4.09 7.70 -11.39
CA ILE A 187 4.69 8.75 -10.54
C ILE A 187 5.71 9.59 -11.32
N LYS A 188 6.48 8.97 -12.21
CA LYS A 188 7.46 9.63 -13.07
C LYS A 188 7.25 9.17 -14.51
N PRO A 189 6.28 9.74 -15.22
CA PRO A 189 6.06 9.39 -16.61
C PRO A 189 7.33 9.68 -17.42
N PRO A 190 7.61 8.89 -18.50
CA PRO A 190 8.69 9.20 -19.41
C PRO A 190 8.50 10.62 -19.97
N PRO A 191 9.60 11.36 -20.26
CA PRO A 191 9.49 12.65 -20.90
C PRO A 191 8.70 12.52 -22.22
N GLU A 192 7.75 13.42 -22.42
CA GLU A 192 7.00 13.47 -23.68
C GLU A 192 7.98 13.55 -24.85
N LYS A 193 7.83 12.65 -25.83
CA LYS A 193 8.56 12.77 -27.08
C LYS A 193 8.12 14.08 -27.73
N LYS A 194 9.03 15.06 -27.83
CA LYS A 194 8.78 16.26 -28.64
C LYS A 194 8.37 15.80 -30.03
N PRO A 195 7.31 16.38 -30.62
CA PRO A 195 6.95 16.06 -31.99
C PRO A 195 8.17 16.29 -32.88
N SER A 196 8.54 15.31 -33.66
CA SER A 196 9.59 15.45 -34.69
C SER A 196 9.18 16.62 -35.58
N LYS A 197 10.00 17.69 -35.65
CA LYS A 197 9.82 18.73 -36.65
C LYS A 197 9.77 18.03 -38.00
N GLY A 198 8.63 18.18 -38.68
CA GLY A 198 8.44 17.69 -40.03
C GLY A 198 9.58 18.17 -40.91
N ALA A 199 10.05 17.30 -41.76
CA ALA A 199 10.97 17.65 -42.84
C ALA A 199 10.32 18.80 -43.66
N GLU A 200 10.99 19.93 -43.69
CA GLU A 200 10.68 20.95 -44.71
C GLU A 200 10.91 20.32 -46.06
N GLU A 201 9.86 20.08 -46.81
CA GLU A 201 9.91 19.83 -48.24
C GLU A 201 10.51 21.08 -48.89
N ASN A 202 11.76 20.96 -49.32
CA ASN A 202 12.32 21.91 -50.29
C ASN A 202 11.60 21.68 -51.62
N ASP A 203 10.64 22.54 -51.92
CA ASP A 203 10.12 22.73 -53.25
C ASP A 203 11.04 23.69 -53.99
N ASP A 204 12.08 23.14 -54.65
CA ASP A 204 12.85 23.87 -55.65
C ASP A 204 12.10 23.77 -56.99
N GLY A 205 11.26 24.76 -57.22
CA GLY A 205 10.64 25.00 -58.52
C GLY A 205 11.66 25.47 -59.58
N ILE A 206 11.64 24.84 -60.72
CA ILE A 206 12.07 25.40 -62.02
C ILE A 206 10.82 25.61 -62.91
#